data_6c3a7789d5296d77b0e397757581f1b0
#
_entry.id   6c3a7789d5296d77b0e397757581f1b0
#
_cell.length_a   1.000
_cell.length_b   1.000
_cell.length_c   1.000
_cell.angle_alpha   90.00
_cell.angle_beta   90.00
_cell.angle_gamma   90.00
#
_symmetry.space_group_name_H-M   'P 1'
#
loop_
_entity.id
_entity.type
_entity.pdbx_description
1 polymer ?
#
loop_
_entity_poly.entity_id
_entity_poly.type
_entity_poly.pdbx_seq_one_letter_code
_entity_poly.pdbx_strand_id
1 'polypeptide(L)'
;MTKNNTANSGLLGFIEKLIRTVPLIYVIFRPLIKFTNFFEEDFHCLKSIFKNKKINIIDIGASDGISALFFIKNLNPSNIFCYEPNKNFYKKLYDLKKKYKIIKTYNYGLGKRINCEDVF
;
A
#
# COMPACT_ATOMS: atom_id res chain seq x y z
N MET A 1 14.03 15.34 -30.05
CA MET A 1 12.74 15.98 -29.74
C MET A 1 12.07 15.22 -28.62
N THR A 2 12.31 15.64 -27.37
CA THR A 2 11.71 15.09 -26.15
C THR A 2 11.23 16.26 -25.30
N LYS A 3 10.01 16.70 -25.53
CA LYS A 3 9.29 17.63 -24.65
C LYS A 3 7.89 17.05 -24.42
N ASN A 4 7.47 17.09 -23.16
CA ASN A 4 6.09 17.00 -22.64
C ASN A 4 5.80 15.83 -21.71
N ASN A 5 6.56 15.70 -20.59
CA ASN A 5 6.08 14.90 -19.45
C ASN A 5 6.18 15.61 -18.09
N THR A 6 6.60 16.88 -18.03
CA THR A 6 6.79 17.60 -16.75
C THR A 6 5.54 18.32 -16.24
N ALA A 7 4.55 18.57 -17.08
CA ALA A 7 3.34 19.29 -16.67
C ALA A 7 2.36 18.42 -15.86
N ASN A 8 2.32 17.12 -16.13
CA ASN A 8 1.41 16.22 -15.41
C ASN A 8 1.86 15.89 -13.98
N SER A 9 3.17 15.91 -13.68
CA SER A 9 3.69 15.64 -12.34
C SER A 9 3.34 16.74 -11.34
N GLY A 10 3.34 18.00 -11.77
CA GLY A 10 2.99 19.14 -10.93
C GLY A 10 1.53 19.18 -10.51
N LEU A 11 0.62 18.90 -11.46
CA LEU A 11 -0.82 18.89 -11.20
C LEU A 11 -1.21 17.70 -10.30
N LEU A 12 -0.66 16.52 -10.54
CA LEU A 12 -0.89 15.33 -9.75
C LEU A 12 -0.38 15.50 -8.32
N GLY A 13 0.82 16.07 -8.12
CA GLY A 13 1.37 16.37 -6.79
C GLY A 13 0.55 17.43 -6.04
N PHE A 14 -0.01 18.43 -6.75
CA PHE A 14 -0.89 19.43 -6.15
C PHE A 14 -2.22 18.80 -5.69
N ILE A 15 -2.82 17.94 -6.52
CA ILE A 15 -4.06 17.20 -6.20
C ILE A 15 -3.84 16.27 -5.00
N GLU A 16 -2.72 15.56 -4.95
CA GLU A 16 -2.36 14.70 -3.83
C GLU A 16 -2.22 15.49 -2.52
N LYS A 17 -1.53 16.64 -2.57
CA LYS A 17 -1.39 17.53 -1.42
C LYS A 17 -2.74 18.08 -0.96
N LEU A 18 -3.64 18.43 -1.89
CA LEU A 18 -5.00 18.90 -1.60
C LEU A 18 -5.84 17.80 -0.93
N ILE A 19 -5.76 16.58 -1.44
CA ILE A 19 -6.48 15.40 -0.90
C ILE A 19 -6.02 15.08 0.52
N ARG A 20 -4.73 15.19 0.81
CA ARG A 20 -4.17 14.97 2.16
C ARG A 20 -4.59 16.07 3.16
N THR A 21 -4.81 17.30 2.68
CA THR A 21 -5.14 18.46 3.54
C THR A 21 -6.62 18.49 3.97
N VAL A 22 -7.50 17.81 3.22
CA VAL A 22 -8.94 17.78 3.52
C VAL A 22 -9.38 16.34 3.80
N PRO A 23 -9.52 15.95 5.08
CA PRO A 23 -9.81 14.57 5.47
C PRO A 23 -11.06 13.98 4.80
N LEU A 24 -12.09 14.81 4.59
CA LEU A 24 -13.34 14.40 3.95
C LEU A 24 -13.15 14.03 2.48
N ILE A 25 -12.35 14.82 1.75
CA ILE A 25 -12.03 14.55 0.34
C ILE A 25 -11.23 13.25 0.22
N TYR A 26 -10.30 13.01 1.14
CA TYR A 26 -9.53 11.75 1.17
C TYR A 26 -10.44 10.53 1.33
N VAL A 27 -11.43 10.60 2.22
CA VAL A 27 -12.38 9.49 2.45
C VAL A 27 -13.23 9.21 1.19
N ILE A 28 -13.69 10.26 0.50
CA ILE A 28 -14.53 10.14 -0.71
C ILE A 28 -13.70 9.60 -1.90
N PHE A 29 -12.47 10.08 -2.08
CA PHE A 29 -11.62 9.70 -3.21
C PHE A 29 -10.78 8.43 -2.96
N ARG A 30 -10.71 7.94 -1.73
CA ARG A 30 -9.98 6.72 -1.37
C ARG A 30 -10.34 5.49 -2.22
N PRO A 31 -11.62 5.18 -2.54
CA PRO A 31 -11.94 4.10 -3.46
C PRO A 31 -11.45 4.36 -4.89
N LEU A 32 -11.40 5.61 -5.33
CA LEU A 32 -10.87 5.99 -6.65
C LEU A 32 -9.33 5.81 -6.72
N ILE A 33 -8.62 6.15 -5.63
CA ILE A 33 -7.17 5.97 -5.49
C ILE A 33 -6.80 4.47 -5.58
N LYS A 34 -7.69 3.57 -5.14
CA LYS A 34 -7.52 2.12 -5.31
C LYS A 34 -7.53 1.68 -6.78
N PHE A 35 -8.19 2.42 -7.65
CA PHE A 35 -8.29 2.14 -9.09
C PHE A 35 -7.18 2.79 -9.91
N THR A 36 -6.64 3.91 -9.45
CA THR A 36 -5.51 4.57 -10.09
C THR A 36 -4.21 4.00 -9.52
N ASN A 37 -3.20 3.81 -10.33
CA ASN A 37 -1.86 3.36 -9.90
C ASN A 37 -1.13 4.47 -9.09
N PHE A 38 -1.81 5.05 -8.10
CA PHE A 38 -1.35 6.18 -7.28
C PHE A 38 -0.46 5.69 -6.14
N PHE A 39 0.54 4.89 -6.49
CA PHE A 39 1.61 4.53 -5.59
C PHE A 39 2.78 5.48 -5.81
N GLU A 40 3.53 5.74 -4.75
CA GLU A 40 4.78 6.47 -4.79
C GLU A 40 5.69 5.90 -5.88
N GLU A 41 6.47 6.73 -6.54
CA GLU A 41 7.35 6.33 -7.66
C GLU A 41 8.26 5.15 -7.29
N ASP A 42 8.66 5.07 -6.01
CA ASP A 42 9.47 3.97 -5.46
C ASP A 42 8.82 2.59 -5.64
N PHE A 43 7.49 2.49 -5.55
CA PHE A 43 6.78 1.24 -5.79
C PHE A 43 6.85 0.79 -7.26
N HIS A 44 6.92 1.72 -8.19
CA HIS A 44 7.07 1.40 -9.61
C HIS A 44 8.46 0.87 -9.96
N CYS A 45 9.51 1.31 -9.24
CA CYS A 45 10.86 0.76 -9.36
C CYS A 45 10.91 -0.72 -9.02
N LEU A 46 10.14 -1.17 -8.02
CA LEU A 46 10.11 -2.58 -7.61
C LEU A 46 9.72 -3.52 -8.75
N LYS A 47 8.83 -3.09 -9.64
CA LYS A 47 8.43 -3.87 -10.81
C LYS A 47 9.60 -4.13 -11.76
N SER A 48 10.48 -3.16 -11.93
CA SER A 48 11.68 -3.31 -12.76
C SER A 48 12.72 -4.24 -12.10
N ILE A 49 12.96 -4.04 -10.79
CA ILE A 49 13.96 -4.78 -10.01
C ILE A 49 13.60 -6.27 -9.87
N PHE A 50 12.31 -6.56 -9.64
CA PHE A 50 11.82 -7.92 -9.36
C PHE A 50 11.07 -8.57 -10.52
N LYS A 51 11.24 -8.02 -11.74
CA LYS A 51 10.63 -8.58 -12.95
C LYS A 51 10.95 -10.08 -13.07
N ASN A 52 9.90 -10.90 -13.19
CA ASN A 52 9.98 -12.36 -13.34
C ASN A 52 10.60 -13.13 -12.15
N LYS A 53 10.89 -12.46 -11.03
CA LYS A 53 11.39 -13.12 -9.82
C LYS A 53 10.25 -13.49 -8.91
N LYS A 54 10.30 -14.69 -8.33
CA LYS A 54 9.41 -15.14 -7.27
C LYS A 54 9.96 -14.66 -5.93
N ILE A 55 9.20 -13.85 -5.20
CA ILE A 55 9.68 -13.17 -3.98
C ILE A 55 8.72 -13.36 -2.81
N ASN A 56 9.24 -13.26 -1.60
CA ASN A 56 8.44 -13.05 -0.39
C ASN A 56 8.52 -11.58 0.00
N ILE A 57 7.40 -11.02 0.40
CA ILE A 57 7.28 -9.60 0.75
C ILE A 57 6.88 -9.49 2.22
N ILE A 58 7.53 -8.58 2.95
CA ILE A 58 7.15 -8.17 4.29
C ILE A 58 6.66 -6.73 4.18
N ASP A 59 5.40 -6.51 4.54
CA ASP A 59 4.70 -5.23 4.50
C ASP A 59 4.43 -4.77 5.93
N ILE A 60 5.19 -3.77 6.39
CA ILE A 60 5.13 -3.24 7.75
C ILE A 60 4.28 -1.98 7.73
N GLY A 61 3.18 -1.97 8.51
CA GLY A 61 2.17 -0.91 8.43
C GLY A 61 1.26 -1.08 7.23
N ALA A 62 0.84 -2.32 6.97
CA ALA A 62 0.07 -2.69 5.77
C ALA A 62 -1.30 -2.02 5.67
N SER A 63 -1.75 -1.35 6.74
CA SER A 63 -3.02 -0.60 6.79
C SER A 63 -4.19 -1.46 6.29
N ASP A 64 -4.93 -0.99 5.30
CA ASP A 64 -6.07 -1.70 4.72
C ASP A 64 -5.69 -2.65 3.54
N GLY A 65 -4.39 -2.86 3.29
CA GLY A 65 -3.86 -3.80 2.31
C GLY A 65 -3.77 -3.27 0.88
N ILE A 66 -3.81 -1.95 0.67
CA ILE A 66 -3.63 -1.36 -0.67
C ILE A 66 -2.25 -1.72 -1.24
N SER A 67 -1.19 -1.64 -0.44
CA SER A 67 0.17 -2.07 -0.82
C SER A 67 0.21 -3.54 -1.22
N ALA A 68 -0.42 -4.42 -0.43
CA ALA A 68 -0.50 -5.84 -0.74
C ALA A 68 -1.21 -6.11 -2.09
N LEU A 69 -2.28 -5.37 -2.40
CA LEU A 69 -2.95 -5.46 -3.70
C LEU A 69 -2.05 -4.99 -4.85
N PHE A 70 -1.27 -3.93 -4.63
CA PHE A 70 -0.29 -3.49 -5.61
C PHE A 70 0.75 -4.58 -5.90
N PHE A 71 1.30 -5.21 -4.85
CA PHE A 71 2.28 -6.27 -4.99
C PHE A 71 1.72 -7.48 -5.75
N ILE A 72 0.49 -7.89 -5.46
CA ILE A 72 -0.18 -8.98 -6.20
C ILE A 72 -0.33 -8.64 -7.68
N LYS A 73 -0.71 -7.41 -7.99
CA LYS A 73 -0.98 -6.97 -9.36
C LYS A 73 0.30 -6.78 -10.19
N ASN A 74 1.38 -6.32 -9.58
CA ASN A 74 2.55 -5.83 -10.31
C ASN A 74 3.81 -6.67 -10.14
N LEU A 75 3.86 -7.51 -9.10
CA LEU A 75 4.98 -8.39 -8.80
C LEU A 75 4.51 -9.85 -8.85
N ASN A 76 5.43 -10.78 -8.63
CA ASN A 76 5.13 -12.23 -8.55
C ASN A 76 5.42 -12.76 -7.13
N PRO A 77 4.64 -12.35 -6.10
CA PRO A 77 4.89 -12.75 -4.73
C PRO A 77 4.49 -14.21 -4.48
N SER A 78 5.37 -14.95 -3.78
CA SER A 78 5.04 -16.28 -3.21
C SER A 78 4.18 -16.12 -1.97
N ASN A 79 4.56 -15.19 -1.07
CA ASN A 79 3.81 -14.81 0.12
C ASN A 79 3.98 -13.32 0.38
N ILE A 80 2.97 -12.72 1.01
CA ILE A 80 2.99 -11.35 1.52
C ILE A 80 2.65 -11.41 3.01
N PHE A 81 3.59 -11.04 3.86
CA PHE A 81 3.45 -11.00 5.31
C PHE A 81 3.12 -9.57 5.73
N CYS A 82 1.87 -9.31 6.07
CA CYS A 82 1.34 -7.99 6.38
C CYS A 82 1.19 -7.79 7.89
N TYR A 83 1.85 -6.77 8.43
CA TYR A 83 1.82 -6.40 9.84
C TYR A 83 1.06 -5.09 9.99
N GLU A 84 -0.03 -5.09 10.79
CA GLU A 84 -0.85 -3.92 11.04
C GLU A 84 -1.36 -3.90 12.48
N PRO A 85 -0.87 -3.00 13.35
CA PRO A 85 -1.27 -2.95 14.75
C PRO A 85 -2.68 -2.40 14.95
N ASN A 86 -3.15 -1.47 14.11
CA ASN A 86 -4.46 -0.87 14.24
C ASN A 86 -5.58 -1.86 13.89
N LYS A 87 -6.42 -2.19 14.87
CA LYS A 87 -7.50 -3.18 14.74
C LYS A 87 -8.50 -2.87 13.62
N ASN A 88 -8.79 -1.58 13.37
CA ASN A 88 -9.76 -1.18 12.34
C ASN A 88 -9.22 -1.44 10.93
N PHE A 89 -7.95 -1.15 10.69
CA PHE A 89 -7.28 -1.45 9.44
C PHE A 89 -7.04 -2.95 9.28
N TYR A 90 -6.59 -3.61 10.35
CA TYR A 90 -6.38 -5.06 10.34
C TYR A 90 -7.63 -5.84 9.93
N LYS A 91 -8.83 -5.43 10.36
CA LYS A 91 -10.08 -6.07 9.96
C LYS A 91 -10.25 -6.10 8.44
N LYS A 92 -9.96 -4.99 7.76
CA LYS A 92 -10.01 -4.90 6.29
C LYS A 92 -8.94 -5.76 5.62
N LEU A 93 -7.73 -5.75 6.20
CA LEU A 93 -6.62 -6.59 5.74
C LEU A 93 -6.93 -8.08 5.90
N TYR A 94 -7.60 -8.47 6.98
CA TYR A 94 -8.04 -9.84 7.21
C TYR A 94 -9.08 -10.31 6.18
N ASP A 95 -9.99 -9.44 5.76
CA ASP A 95 -10.94 -9.75 4.69
C ASP A 95 -10.22 -9.94 3.33
N LEU A 96 -9.17 -9.18 3.10
CA LEU A 96 -8.31 -9.34 1.92
C LEU A 96 -7.60 -10.70 1.92
N LYS A 97 -7.11 -11.18 3.07
CA LYS A 97 -6.52 -12.51 3.25
C LYS A 97 -7.48 -13.63 2.85
N LYS A 98 -8.78 -13.50 3.13
CA LYS A 98 -9.78 -14.51 2.73
C LYS A 98 -9.83 -14.66 1.22
N LYS A 99 -9.65 -13.57 0.48
CA LYS A 99 -9.65 -13.53 -0.98
C LYS A 99 -8.32 -13.99 -1.59
N TYR A 100 -7.20 -13.66 -0.95
CA TYR A 100 -5.85 -13.93 -1.48
C TYR A 100 -5.04 -14.78 -0.50
N LYS A 101 -4.95 -16.09 -0.73
CA LYS A 101 -4.30 -17.06 0.18
C LYS A 101 -2.81 -16.81 0.41
N ILE A 102 -2.15 -16.07 -0.50
CA ILE A 102 -0.74 -15.70 -0.37
C ILE A 102 -0.51 -14.60 0.68
N ILE A 103 -1.57 -13.90 1.12
CA ILE A 103 -1.50 -12.90 2.18
C ILE A 103 -1.54 -13.60 3.54
N LYS A 104 -0.55 -13.30 4.38
CA LYS A 104 -0.48 -13.67 5.79
C LYS A 104 -0.60 -12.39 6.62
N THR A 105 -1.52 -12.34 7.58
CA THR A 105 -1.82 -11.11 8.32
C THR A 105 -1.54 -11.26 9.80
N TYR A 106 -0.95 -10.23 10.40
CA TYR A 106 -0.55 -10.18 11.80
C TYR A 106 -1.01 -8.86 12.41
N ASN A 107 -1.79 -8.93 13.52
CA ASN A 107 -2.33 -7.75 14.18
C ASN A 107 -1.39 -7.26 15.30
N TYR A 108 -0.18 -6.90 14.93
CA TYR A 108 0.80 -6.24 15.79
C TYR A 108 1.83 -5.47 14.94
N GLY A 109 2.48 -4.50 15.59
CA GLY A 109 3.60 -3.77 15.00
C GLY A 109 4.91 -4.53 15.18
N LEU A 110 5.89 -4.23 14.34
CA LEU A 110 7.27 -4.70 14.51
C LEU A 110 8.07 -3.63 15.23
N GLY A 111 8.76 -4.00 16.33
CA GLY A 111 9.54 -3.10 17.15
C GLY A 111 10.76 -3.78 17.76
N LYS A 112 11.62 -2.97 18.39
CA LYS A 112 12.84 -3.46 19.06
C LYS A 112 12.54 -4.24 20.37
N ARG A 113 11.37 -3.98 20.96
CA ARG A 113 10.94 -4.62 22.21
C ARG A 113 9.50 -5.12 22.08
N ILE A 114 9.17 -6.16 22.83
CA ILE A 114 7.78 -6.63 22.95
C ILE A 114 7.12 -5.73 23.97
N ASN A 115 6.37 -4.74 23.52
CA ASN A 115 5.52 -3.90 24.35
C ASN A 115 4.09 -4.05 23.85
N CYS A 116 3.14 -4.23 24.78
CA CYS A 116 1.72 -4.08 24.47
C CYS A 116 1.39 -2.59 24.61
N GLU A 117 1.54 -1.84 23.53
CA GLU A 117 1.04 -0.47 23.46
C GLU A 117 -0.32 -0.48 22.77
N ASP A 118 -1.32 0.16 23.37
CA ASP A 118 -2.61 0.37 22.75
C ASP A 118 -2.43 1.38 21.62
N VAL A 119 -2.54 0.89 20.39
CA VAL A 119 -2.52 1.73 19.18
C VAL A 119 -3.95 2.22 18.96
N PHE A 120 -4.18 3.49 19.27
CA PHE A 120 -5.45 4.18 19.11
C PHE A 120 -5.76 4.50 17.65
#